data_bf5e7703803c9d307bb2da78181bb6f6
#
_entry.id   bf5e7703803c9d307bb2da78181bb6f6
#
_cell.length_a   1.000
_cell.length_b   1.000
_cell.length_c   1.000
_cell.angle_alpha   90.00
_cell.angle_beta   90.00
_cell.angle_gamma   90.00
#
_symmetry.space_group_name_H-M   'P 1'
#
loop_
_entity.id
_entity.type
_entity.pdbx_description
1 polymer ?
#
loop_
_entity_poly.entity_id
_entity_poly.type
_entity_poly.pdbx_seq_one_letter_code
_entity_poly.pdbx_strand_id
1 'polypeptide(L)'
;MVFTACSRNSGGNEPWRETNSRLEKENNLKMRSRSVPETGVPLKLPEGEARPLSGYPKVTLAPGVTASLAWSKGALLEALEMEKDATYPSQQLNEEVITVVQEGTGTCEVDGKSLPLAADSVLYLTPGTTRTLKAGPGGMKAMEVFSPVRVDLLKLAGVSLPDGAKVGFPDQGVKPSLAAGQVYRLSEIQLTPVTDPDKSLSYKRSAANSRLIWGKNAMLSVIRMDPNSFFPIHNHPEHQLSTVVRGALTEGVLDGSALMTEKERTTLLLPGGMVHSAKNSEFGGDELDVFWPVRPDYIERADRQSALYGQVVAPDAKPVKLADGFTFTEGPTWLKGKLYFSDMYFKDPSKGDWTGSPARSRLIVMEPDGKWKVLSKGMQTNGTIASKDGNLLVCDMFGHRVIEVDPASGKVLRTVLDKVGGKPIDGPNDMVMDSKGGLYVTDPQFTPESKKSQPGKQVYYIAPDGTTKVVVAAGEYSMPNGVEISPDGKTFYVNNTWSQPGENFLYAYDVQSDGSLTGKRKFAVFNLTGSVLSAADPVNRFDSRADGMAVDMDGRIYVATLMGVQIFDKTGAYVGSIWCPQYPVSITFGGKNGDILYMVGEKEAWSIQTKVKGFRLPAGMD
;
A
#
# COMPACT_ATOMS: atom_id res chain seq x y z
N MET A 1 12.17 1.26 -25.31
CA MET A 1 13.04 2.44 -25.49
C MET A 1 14.39 2.09 -24.90
N VAL A 2 15.43 2.19 -25.70
CA VAL A 2 16.81 1.84 -25.32
C VAL A 2 17.34 2.95 -24.41
N PHE A 3 17.65 2.62 -23.16
CA PHE A 3 18.35 3.55 -22.28
C PHE A 3 19.81 3.62 -22.70
N THR A 4 20.19 4.73 -23.32
CA THR A 4 21.58 5.10 -23.52
C THR A 4 22.18 5.45 -22.16
N ALA A 5 23.26 4.78 -21.80
CA ALA A 5 24.05 5.10 -20.63
C ALA A 5 24.47 6.57 -20.69
N CYS A 6 24.02 7.37 -19.73
CA CYS A 6 24.53 8.72 -19.54
C CYS A 6 25.93 8.64 -18.99
N SER A 7 26.89 9.01 -19.82
CA SER A 7 28.31 9.17 -19.51
C SER A 7 28.49 10.10 -18.31
N ARG A 8 29.50 9.78 -17.50
CA ARG A 8 30.06 10.65 -16.46
C ARG A 8 30.16 12.08 -16.97
N ASN A 9 29.36 12.97 -16.46
CA ASN A 9 29.59 14.40 -16.61
C ASN A 9 29.89 14.99 -15.23
N SER A 10 31.14 15.38 -15.12
CA SER A 10 31.73 16.13 -14.03
C SER A 10 31.06 17.48 -13.83
N GLY A 11 30.80 17.86 -12.59
CA GLY A 11 30.82 19.24 -12.15
C GLY A 11 29.53 20.04 -12.32
N GLY A 12 28.40 19.55 -11.80
CA GLY A 12 27.27 20.41 -11.46
C GLY A 12 27.02 20.34 -9.95
N ASN A 13 27.04 21.47 -9.27
CA ASN A 13 26.56 21.58 -7.89
C ASN A 13 25.10 21.16 -7.86
N GLU A 14 24.82 19.91 -7.55
CA GLU A 14 23.44 19.48 -7.33
C GLU A 14 22.99 20.00 -5.96
N PRO A 15 21.80 20.62 -5.84
CA PRO A 15 21.31 21.20 -4.56
C PRO A 15 21.32 20.24 -3.38
N TRP A 16 21.20 18.92 -3.64
CA TRP A 16 21.24 17.90 -2.61
C TRP A 16 22.64 17.70 -2.01
N ARG A 17 23.74 17.96 -2.78
CA ARG A 17 25.12 17.88 -2.23
C ARG A 17 25.41 18.98 -1.22
N GLU A 18 24.92 20.20 -1.48
CA GLU A 18 25.04 21.30 -0.53
C GLU A 18 24.19 21.07 0.73
N THR A 19 22.99 20.55 0.57
CA THR A 19 22.12 20.14 1.67
C THR A 19 22.76 19.02 2.48
N ASN A 20 23.35 18.02 1.83
CA ASN A 20 24.04 16.93 2.48
C ASN A 20 25.26 17.42 3.29
N SER A 21 26.12 18.26 2.71
CA SER A 21 27.27 18.83 3.42
C SER A 21 26.90 19.59 4.68
N ARG A 22 25.77 20.30 4.65
CA ARG A 22 25.26 21.00 5.83
C ARG A 22 24.72 20.03 6.88
N LEU A 23 23.88 19.09 6.47
CA LEU A 23 23.28 18.10 7.36
C LEU A 23 24.32 17.12 7.92
N GLU A 24 25.38 16.82 7.19
CA GLU A 24 26.51 16.03 7.67
C GLU A 24 27.19 16.70 8.86
N LYS A 25 27.43 18.01 8.80
CA LYS A 25 27.96 18.79 9.93
C LYS A 25 27.00 18.86 11.12
N GLU A 26 25.69 18.97 10.85
CA GLU A 26 24.65 19.01 11.88
C GLU A 26 24.42 17.63 12.53
N ASN A 27 24.56 16.52 11.78
CA ASN A 27 24.34 15.15 12.26
C ASN A 27 25.55 14.52 12.93
N ASN A 28 26.77 14.92 12.61
CA ASN A 28 27.99 14.48 13.34
C ASN A 28 27.95 14.78 14.85
N LEU A 29 27.07 15.68 15.26
CA LEU A 29 26.82 15.97 16.67
C LEU A 29 25.83 15.01 17.36
N LYS A 30 25.19 14.08 16.61
CA LYS A 30 24.12 13.21 17.10
C LYS A 30 24.37 11.71 16.88
N MET A 31 25.63 11.27 16.77
CA MET A 31 25.92 9.83 16.72
C MET A 31 25.29 9.14 17.93
N ARG A 32 24.40 8.20 17.66
CA ARG A 32 23.81 7.35 18.70
C ARG A 32 24.91 6.49 19.30
N SER A 33 25.12 6.61 20.59
CA SER A 33 26.23 5.98 21.34
C SER A 33 26.02 4.48 21.62
N ARG A 34 25.41 3.73 20.69
CA ARG A 34 25.23 2.28 20.83
C ARG A 34 26.42 1.55 20.24
N SER A 35 27.15 0.81 21.08
CA SER A 35 28.20 -0.08 20.58
C SER A 35 27.57 -1.31 19.89
N VAL A 36 27.95 -1.54 18.64
CA VAL A 36 27.65 -2.79 17.93
C VAL A 36 28.69 -3.84 18.31
N PRO A 37 28.30 -5.07 18.64
CA PRO A 37 29.24 -6.12 18.99
C PRO A 37 30.22 -6.43 17.86
N GLU A 38 31.49 -6.62 18.18
CA GLU A 38 32.49 -7.13 17.23
C GLU A 38 32.40 -8.66 17.16
N THR A 39 32.23 -9.18 15.94
CA THR A 39 32.04 -10.63 15.70
C THR A 39 33.28 -11.33 15.16
N GLY A 40 34.22 -10.58 14.58
CA GLY A 40 35.34 -11.14 13.86
C GLY A 40 34.98 -11.79 12.50
N VAL A 41 33.72 -11.68 12.05
CA VAL A 41 33.31 -12.14 10.72
C VAL A 41 33.98 -11.28 9.65
N PRO A 42 34.79 -11.86 8.74
CA PRO A 42 35.47 -11.11 7.71
C PRO A 42 34.48 -10.61 6.66
N LEU A 43 34.48 -9.29 6.43
CA LEU A 43 33.72 -8.70 5.32
C LEU A 43 34.57 -8.84 4.05
N LYS A 44 34.10 -9.60 3.07
CA LYS A 44 34.72 -9.70 1.74
C LYS A 44 34.16 -8.70 0.75
N LEU A 45 33.11 -7.99 1.14
CA LEU A 45 32.43 -7.03 0.27
C LEU A 45 33.02 -5.65 0.50
N PRO A 46 33.23 -4.86 -0.57
CA PRO A 46 33.64 -3.48 -0.42
C PRO A 46 32.53 -2.69 0.30
N GLU A 47 32.92 -2.00 1.35
CA GLU A 47 32.04 -1.13 2.09
C GLU A 47 31.72 0.12 1.27
N GLY A 48 30.44 0.51 1.22
CA GLY A 48 30.00 1.69 0.49
C GLY A 48 30.05 1.56 -1.05
N GLU A 49 30.31 0.37 -1.59
CA GLU A 49 30.34 0.14 -3.02
C GLU A 49 29.14 -0.74 -3.45
N ALA A 50 28.28 -0.19 -4.31
CA ALA A 50 27.15 -0.91 -4.86
C ALA A 50 27.58 -1.89 -5.97
N ARG A 51 27.13 -3.13 -5.87
CA ARG A 51 27.43 -4.18 -6.85
C ARG A 51 26.16 -4.97 -7.21
N PRO A 52 26.07 -5.46 -8.46
CA PRO A 52 25.06 -6.44 -8.82
C PRO A 52 25.09 -7.65 -7.89
N LEU A 53 23.93 -8.19 -7.53
CA LEU A 53 23.84 -9.39 -6.70
C LEU A 53 24.57 -10.58 -7.35
N SER A 54 24.63 -10.64 -8.67
CA SER A 54 25.42 -11.64 -9.43
C SER A 54 26.94 -11.56 -9.19
N GLY A 55 27.44 -10.46 -8.67
CA GLY A 55 28.84 -10.28 -8.29
C GLY A 55 29.17 -10.80 -6.88
N TYR A 56 28.17 -11.25 -6.13
CA TYR A 56 28.34 -11.86 -4.81
C TYR A 56 28.54 -13.38 -4.95
N PRO A 57 29.13 -14.05 -3.94
CA PRO A 57 29.32 -15.50 -3.98
C PRO A 57 28.00 -16.22 -4.25
N LYS A 58 27.99 -17.03 -5.30
CA LYS A 58 26.88 -17.93 -5.62
C LYS A 58 27.25 -19.35 -5.21
N VAL A 59 26.36 -20.01 -4.48
CA VAL A 59 26.53 -21.37 -3.97
C VAL A 59 25.40 -22.28 -4.46
N THR A 60 25.73 -23.56 -4.65
CA THR A 60 24.74 -24.62 -4.89
C THR A 60 24.47 -25.31 -3.58
N LEU A 61 23.22 -25.29 -3.15
CA LEU A 61 22.78 -25.82 -1.86
C LEU A 61 22.23 -27.26 -1.98
N ALA A 62 21.63 -27.55 -3.13
CA ALA A 62 21.11 -28.85 -3.53
C ALA A 62 20.87 -28.85 -5.05
N PRO A 63 20.56 -29.99 -5.69
CA PRO A 63 20.11 -30.01 -7.07
C PRO A 63 18.92 -29.09 -7.31
N GLY A 64 19.05 -28.14 -8.23
CA GLY A 64 18.04 -27.12 -8.54
C GLY A 64 17.84 -26.06 -7.45
N VAL A 65 18.73 -25.97 -6.44
CA VAL A 65 18.70 -24.96 -5.38
C VAL A 65 20.01 -24.20 -5.34
N THR A 66 19.96 -22.91 -5.63
CA THR A 66 21.13 -22.03 -5.61
C THR A 66 20.84 -20.78 -4.81
N ALA A 67 21.88 -20.13 -4.30
CA ALA A 67 21.76 -18.86 -3.60
C ALA A 67 22.94 -17.93 -3.89
N SER A 68 22.67 -16.63 -3.96
CA SER A 68 23.68 -15.58 -3.88
C SER A 68 23.73 -15.06 -2.45
N LEU A 69 24.96 -14.89 -1.90
CA LEU A 69 25.17 -14.60 -0.49
C LEU A 69 25.79 -13.23 -0.29
N ALA A 70 25.11 -12.36 0.47
CA ALA A 70 25.66 -11.11 0.98
C ALA A 70 25.61 -11.12 2.51
N TRP A 71 26.60 -10.56 3.20
CA TRP A 71 26.62 -10.59 4.66
C TRP A 71 27.28 -9.36 5.27
N SER A 72 26.82 -9.04 6.45
CA SER A 72 27.44 -8.09 7.38
C SER A 72 28.17 -8.84 8.50
N LYS A 73 28.57 -8.13 9.53
CA LYS A 73 29.22 -8.76 10.69
C LYS A 73 28.33 -9.74 11.47
N GLY A 74 27.01 -9.64 11.36
CA GLY A 74 26.10 -10.46 12.17
C GLY A 74 24.82 -10.90 11.50
N ALA A 75 24.60 -10.53 10.24
CA ALA A 75 23.49 -11.03 9.45
C ALA A 75 23.95 -11.45 8.05
N LEU A 76 23.31 -12.48 7.52
CA LEU A 76 23.53 -12.98 6.17
C LEU A 76 22.22 -12.90 5.39
N LEU A 77 22.28 -12.28 4.21
CA LEU A 77 21.22 -12.28 3.20
C LEU A 77 21.51 -13.39 2.19
N GLU A 78 20.57 -14.31 2.07
CA GLU A 78 20.54 -15.38 1.08
C GLU A 78 19.46 -15.08 0.04
N ALA A 79 19.86 -14.76 -1.17
CA ALA A 79 18.94 -14.67 -2.29
C ALA A 79 18.77 -16.06 -2.91
N LEU A 80 17.75 -16.77 -2.47
CA LEU A 80 17.44 -18.17 -2.77
C LEU A 80 16.69 -18.28 -4.10
N GLU A 81 17.17 -19.17 -4.98
CA GLU A 81 16.50 -19.55 -6.22
C GLU A 81 16.32 -21.06 -6.25
N MET A 82 15.09 -21.50 -6.37
CA MET A 82 14.69 -22.91 -6.44
C MET A 82 13.99 -23.21 -7.76
N GLU A 83 14.49 -24.15 -8.50
CA GLU A 83 13.85 -24.64 -9.72
C GLU A 83 12.53 -25.38 -9.38
N LYS A 84 11.75 -25.66 -10.44
CA LYS A 84 10.52 -26.44 -10.33
C LYS A 84 10.72 -27.71 -9.50
N ASP A 85 9.87 -27.92 -8.50
CA ASP A 85 9.83 -29.10 -7.63
C ASP A 85 11.13 -29.40 -6.87
N ALA A 86 12.12 -28.46 -6.90
CA ALA A 86 13.37 -28.61 -6.17
C ALA A 86 13.15 -28.61 -4.66
N THR A 87 14.03 -29.31 -3.96
CA THR A 87 13.98 -29.41 -2.49
C THR A 87 15.28 -28.89 -1.90
N TYR A 88 15.18 -27.91 -1.02
CA TYR A 88 16.26 -27.54 -0.11
C TYR A 88 16.15 -28.47 1.10
N PRO A 89 17.13 -29.40 1.29
CA PRO A 89 16.99 -30.49 2.23
C PRO A 89 16.78 -30.05 3.67
N SER A 90 16.36 -30.98 4.50
CA SER A 90 16.14 -30.74 5.93
C SER A 90 17.38 -30.17 6.61
N GLN A 91 17.18 -29.10 7.36
CA GLN A 91 18.20 -28.37 8.10
C GLN A 91 17.69 -28.09 9.52
N GLN A 92 18.52 -28.34 10.50
CA GLN A 92 18.34 -27.77 11.83
C GLN A 92 19.02 -26.40 11.87
N LEU A 93 18.24 -25.35 12.10
CA LEU A 93 18.73 -23.98 12.13
C LEU A 93 19.40 -23.69 13.47
N ASN A 94 20.61 -23.16 13.45
CA ASN A 94 21.26 -22.57 14.62
C ASN A 94 20.99 -21.07 14.73
N GLU A 95 20.47 -20.50 13.67
CA GLU A 95 20.17 -19.09 13.46
C GLU A 95 18.67 -18.84 13.49
N GLU A 96 18.27 -17.63 13.80
CA GLU A 96 16.95 -17.16 13.41
C GLU A 96 16.94 -16.87 11.91
N VAL A 97 15.79 -17.04 11.28
CA VAL A 97 15.62 -16.70 9.86
C VAL A 97 14.29 -15.98 9.61
N ILE A 98 14.37 -14.93 8.79
CA ILE A 98 13.22 -14.25 8.19
C ILE A 98 13.24 -14.59 6.70
N THR A 99 12.24 -15.33 6.22
CA THR A 99 12.06 -15.68 4.81
C THR A 99 10.98 -14.82 4.20
N VAL A 100 11.25 -14.20 3.04
CA VAL A 100 10.27 -13.46 2.25
C VAL A 100 10.24 -14.01 0.84
N VAL A 101 9.11 -14.58 0.43
CA VAL A 101 8.94 -15.15 -0.91
C VAL A 101 8.65 -14.05 -1.91
N GLN A 102 9.49 -13.94 -2.94
CA GLN A 102 9.38 -12.93 -3.99
C GLN A 102 8.52 -13.40 -5.16
N GLU A 103 8.76 -14.63 -5.60
CA GLU A 103 8.12 -15.20 -6.78
C GLU A 103 7.83 -16.69 -6.57
N GLY A 104 6.80 -17.18 -7.26
CA GLY A 104 6.46 -18.59 -7.28
C GLY A 104 5.71 -19.06 -6.04
N THR A 105 5.73 -20.37 -5.84
CA THR A 105 5.05 -21.05 -4.73
C THR A 105 5.93 -22.16 -4.17
N GLY A 106 5.60 -22.61 -2.96
CA GLY A 106 6.30 -23.71 -2.34
C GLY A 106 5.66 -24.13 -1.02
N THR A 107 6.38 -24.95 -0.27
CA THR A 107 6.04 -25.31 1.11
C THR A 107 7.30 -25.25 1.98
N CYS A 108 7.11 -24.85 3.24
CA CYS A 108 8.08 -25.03 4.29
C CYS A 108 7.56 -26.06 5.29
N GLU A 109 8.23 -27.18 5.41
CA GLU A 109 7.96 -28.13 6.50
C GLU A 109 8.75 -27.70 7.72
N VAL A 110 8.05 -27.43 8.81
CA VAL A 110 8.60 -26.98 10.09
C VAL A 110 8.16 -27.94 11.17
N ASP A 111 9.10 -28.68 11.76
CA ASP A 111 8.85 -29.64 12.84
C ASP A 111 7.66 -30.59 12.51
N GLY A 112 7.60 -31.07 11.26
CA GLY A 112 6.57 -31.97 10.75
C GLY A 112 5.25 -31.32 10.32
N LYS A 113 5.13 -29.99 10.40
CA LYS A 113 3.98 -29.22 9.91
C LYS A 113 4.29 -28.57 8.57
N SER A 114 3.46 -28.81 7.57
CA SER A 114 3.60 -28.19 6.25
C SER A 114 2.94 -26.82 6.21
N LEU A 115 3.72 -25.80 5.84
CA LEU A 115 3.31 -24.41 5.72
C LEU A 115 3.34 -24.02 4.23
N PRO A 116 2.20 -23.69 3.61
CA PRO A 116 2.19 -23.26 2.22
C PRO A 116 2.81 -21.85 2.08
N LEU A 117 3.64 -21.69 1.05
CA LEU A 117 4.30 -20.45 0.69
C LEU A 117 3.88 -20.00 -0.72
N ALA A 118 3.72 -18.72 -0.91
CA ALA A 118 3.48 -18.09 -2.21
C ALA A 118 4.20 -16.73 -2.26
N ALA A 119 4.25 -16.10 -3.41
CA ALA A 119 4.70 -14.71 -3.49
C ALA A 119 3.98 -13.86 -2.44
N ASP A 120 4.71 -12.94 -1.79
CA ASP A 120 4.24 -12.11 -0.65
C ASP A 120 4.19 -12.86 0.72
N SER A 121 4.53 -14.15 0.78
CA SER A 121 4.63 -14.85 2.06
C SER A 121 5.85 -14.42 2.86
N VAL A 122 5.64 -14.24 4.17
CA VAL A 122 6.68 -13.97 5.17
C VAL A 122 6.62 -15.05 6.26
N LEU A 123 7.79 -15.62 6.59
CA LEU A 123 7.93 -16.62 7.63
C LEU A 123 9.11 -16.27 8.54
N TYR A 124 8.89 -16.29 9.85
CA TYR A 124 9.94 -16.17 10.86
C TYR A 124 10.13 -17.50 11.58
N LEU A 125 11.37 -17.98 11.69
CA LEU A 125 11.73 -19.17 12.45
C LEU A 125 12.84 -18.86 13.46
N THR A 126 12.77 -19.54 14.60
CA THR A 126 13.74 -19.39 15.69
C THR A 126 14.89 -20.40 15.57
N PRO A 127 16.04 -20.15 16.21
CA PRO A 127 17.07 -21.16 16.38
C PRO A 127 16.53 -22.46 16.99
N GLY A 128 17.07 -23.59 16.58
CA GLY A 128 16.63 -24.92 16.99
C GLY A 128 15.52 -25.53 16.10
N THR A 129 14.90 -24.74 15.24
CA THR A 129 13.85 -25.22 14.31
C THR A 129 14.45 -26.10 13.24
N THR A 130 13.80 -27.24 12.94
CA THR A 130 14.12 -28.07 11.78
C THR A 130 13.17 -27.73 10.64
N ARG A 131 13.72 -27.41 9.47
CA ARG A 131 12.92 -27.06 8.29
C ARG A 131 13.38 -27.75 7.02
N THR A 132 12.43 -27.95 6.10
CA THR A 132 12.67 -28.34 4.69
C THR A 132 11.88 -27.39 3.80
N LEU A 133 12.51 -26.83 2.75
CA LEU A 133 11.81 -26.05 1.73
C LEU A 133 11.62 -26.88 0.47
N LYS A 134 10.45 -26.80 -0.14
CA LYS A 134 10.14 -27.43 -1.41
C LYS A 134 9.46 -26.41 -2.33
N ALA A 135 10.04 -26.19 -3.51
CA ALA A 135 9.42 -25.34 -4.53
C ALA A 135 8.23 -26.02 -5.19
N GLY A 136 7.27 -25.21 -5.61
CA GLY A 136 6.13 -25.67 -6.40
C GLY A 136 6.44 -25.81 -7.88
N PRO A 137 5.42 -26.09 -8.72
CA PRO A 137 5.58 -26.41 -10.14
C PRO A 137 6.10 -25.24 -11.00
N GLY A 138 6.13 -24.03 -10.47
CA GLY A 138 6.70 -22.86 -11.12
C GLY A 138 8.07 -22.43 -10.59
N GLY A 139 8.64 -23.19 -9.64
CA GLY A 139 9.81 -22.75 -8.89
C GLY A 139 9.47 -21.75 -7.78
N MET A 140 10.49 -21.30 -7.07
CA MET A 140 10.34 -20.30 -5.99
C MET A 140 11.60 -19.44 -5.89
N LYS A 141 11.43 -18.12 -5.71
CA LYS A 141 12.50 -17.21 -5.32
C LYS A 141 12.16 -16.56 -3.99
N ALA A 142 13.13 -16.51 -3.10
CA ALA A 142 12.97 -15.93 -1.78
C ALA A 142 14.22 -15.15 -1.35
N MET A 143 14.03 -14.21 -0.45
CA MET A 143 15.10 -13.59 0.31
C MET A 143 15.04 -14.14 1.73
N GLU A 144 16.14 -14.65 2.22
CA GLU A 144 16.28 -15.17 3.57
C GLU A 144 17.33 -14.38 4.34
N VAL A 145 16.97 -13.92 5.52
CA VAL A 145 17.85 -13.18 6.42
C VAL A 145 18.14 -14.04 7.63
N PHE A 146 19.38 -14.46 7.77
CA PHE A 146 19.85 -15.24 8.92
C PHE A 146 20.61 -14.38 9.91
N SER A 147 20.38 -14.59 11.20
CA SER A 147 21.23 -14.03 12.26
C SER A 147 21.34 -15.05 13.41
N PRO A 148 22.59 -15.32 13.87
CA PRO A 148 23.87 -14.88 13.32
C PRO A 148 24.13 -15.36 11.90
N VAL A 149 25.29 -14.98 11.34
CA VAL A 149 25.67 -15.43 9.99
C VAL A 149 25.82 -16.95 9.93
N ARG A 150 25.38 -17.57 8.86
CA ARG A 150 25.49 -19.00 8.59
C ARG A 150 26.92 -19.37 8.21
N VAL A 151 27.66 -19.97 9.13
CA VAL A 151 29.06 -20.37 8.98
C VAL A 151 29.24 -21.40 7.88
N ASP A 152 28.31 -22.33 7.74
CA ASP A 152 28.31 -23.36 6.68
C ASP A 152 28.18 -22.73 5.29
N LEU A 153 27.33 -21.73 5.11
CA LEU A 153 27.19 -20.99 3.85
C LEU A 153 28.42 -20.16 3.55
N LEU A 154 29.02 -19.51 4.56
CA LEU A 154 30.27 -18.80 4.38
C LEU A 154 31.41 -19.72 3.90
N LYS A 155 31.49 -20.95 4.42
CA LYS A 155 32.46 -21.95 3.97
C LYS A 155 32.22 -22.35 2.50
N LEU A 156 30.96 -22.55 2.10
CA LEU A 156 30.61 -22.82 0.69
C LEU A 156 31.01 -21.66 -0.21
N ALA A 157 30.94 -20.42 0.29
CA ALA A 157 31.40 -19.21 -0.42
C ALA A 157 32.94 -19.03 -0.38
N GLY A 158 33.69 -20.01 0.14
CA GLY A 158 35.15 -19.94 0.25
C GLY A 158 35.65 -18.96 1.31
N VAL A 159 34.86 -18.69 2.35
CA VAL A 159 35.19 -17.82 3.49
C VAL A 159 35.49 -18.68 4.70
N SER A 160 36.71 -18.52 5.25
CA SER A 160 37.08 -19.10 6.55
C SER A 160 36.97 -18.06 7.63
N LEU A 161 36.33 -18.42 8.73
CA LEU A 161 36.33 -17.56 9.91
C LEU A 161 37.68 -17.64 10.62
N PRO A 162 38.23 -16.52 11.12
CA PRO A 162 39.43 -16.53 11.95
C PRO A 162 39.15 -17.26 13.28
N ASP A 163 40.23 -17.78 13.89
CA ASP A 163 40.16 -18.38 15.21
C ASP A 163 39.62 -17.37 16.23
N GLY A 164 38.65 -17.81 17.02
CA GLY A 164 38.00 -16.95 18.02
C GLY A 164 36.92 -16.02 17.51
N ALA A 165 36.54 -16.08 16.22
CA ALA A 165 35.36 -15.36 15.71
C ALA A 165 34.10 -15.76 16.48
N LYS A 166 33.38 -14.77 17.02
CA LYS A 166 32.11 -14.96 17.74
C LYS A 166 30.97 -14.68 16.78
N VAL A 167 30.27 -15.71 16.35
CA VAL A 167 29.10 -15.57 15.45
C VAL A 167 27.76 -15.44 16.20
N GLY A 168 27.75 -15.68 17.51
CA GLY A 168 26.57 -15.51 18.36
C GLY A 168 26.61 -14.20 19.15
N PHE A 169 25.44 -13.68 19.50
CA PHE A 169 25.29 -12.43 20.24
C PHE A 169 24.53 -12.65 21.54
N PRO A 170 24.77 -11.78 22.54
CA PRO A 170 23.87 -11.70 23.69
C PRO A 170 22.45 -11.39 23.23
N ASP A 171 21.48 -12.02 23.88
CA ASP A 171 20.05 -11.69 23.68
C ASP A 171 19.86 -10.18 23.98
N GLN A 172 19.33 -9.44 23.02
CA GLN A 172 19.12 -8.00 23.14
C GLN A 172 17.80 -7.67 23.87
N GLY A 173 17.08 -8.67 24.36
CA GLY A 173 15.77 -8.49 24.98
C GLY A 173 14.67 -8.05 23.99
N VAL A 174 14.92 -8.15 22.71
CA VAL A 174 13.95 -7.76 21.67
C VAL A 174 12.96 -8.90 21.46
N LYS A 175 11.66 -8.57 21.52
CA LYS A 175 10.61 -9.49 21.15
C LYS A 175 10.42 -9.46 19.63
N PRO A 176 10.44 -10.60 18.92
CA PRO A 176 10.19 -10.65 17.49
C PRO A 176 8.83 -10.04 17.10
N SER A 177 8.78 -9.42 15.93
CA SER A 177 7.55 -8.79 15.41
C SER A 177 6.49 -9.80 14.99
N LEU A 178 6.90 -11.02 14.61
CA LEU A 178 6.03 -12.09 14.14
C LEU A 178 6.15 -13.31 15.06
N ALA A 179 5.06 -14.07 15.16
CA ALA A 179 5.09 -15.39 15.81
C ALA A 179 5.86 -16.39 14.93
N ALA A 180 6.75 -17.15 15.56
CA ALA A 180 7.54 -18.16 14.86
C ALA A 180 6.68 -19.30 14.32
N GLY A 181 7.02 -19.86 13.14
CA GLY A 181 6.34 -21.00 12.54
C GLY A 181 4.94 -20.69 11.99
N GLN A 182 4.63 -19.41 11.79
CA GLN A 182 3.40 -18.93 11.16
C GLN A 182 3.71 -18.15 9.89
N VAL A 183 2.95 -18.39 8.82
CA VAL A 183 3.06 -17.64 7.57
C VAL A 183 2.17 -16.42 7.63
N TYR A 184 2.74 -15.27 7.29
CA TYR A 184 2.06 -13.99 7.14
C TYR A 184 2.15 -13.54 5.69
N ARG A 185 1.38 -12.53 5.31
CA ARG A 185 1.58 -11.81 4.06
C ARG A 185 2.31 -10.49 4.33
N LEU A 186 3.30 -10.17 3.52
CA LEU A 186 4.00 -8.90 3.63
C LEU A 186 3.04 -7.71 3.47
N SER A 187 2.06 -7.85 2.57
CA SER A 187 1.00 -6.85 2.35
C SER A 187 0.09 -6.61 3.57
N GLU A 188 -0.02 -7.57 4.49
CA GLU A 188 -0.78 -7.40 5.76
C GLU A 188 0.01 -6.62 6.82
N ILE A 189 1.35 -6.54 6.70
CA ILE A 189 2.19 -5.82 7.65
C ILE A 189 2.01 -4.32 7.46
N GLN A 190 1.71 -3.60 8.54
CA GLN A 190 1.47 -2.17 8.48
C GLN A 190 2.70 -1.41 7.95
N LEU A 191 2.46 -0.47 7.03
CA LEU A 191 3.49 0.47 6.63
C LEU A 191 3.80 1.42 7.77
N THR A 192 5.08 1.57 8.06
CA THR A 192 5.60 2.46 9.08
C THR A 192 6.38 3.58 8.39
N PRO A 193 6.04 4.86 8.61
CA PRO A 193 6.85 5.99 8.17
C PRO A 193 8.22 5.94 8.85
N VAL A 194 9.28 5.75 8.08
CA VAL A 194 10.67 5.65 8.61
C VAL A 194 11.46 6.95 8.49
N THR A 195 10.89 7.95 7.79
CA THR A 195 11.36 9.34 7.81
C THR A 195 10.32 10.25 8.44
N ASP A 196 10.74 11.38 8.98
CA ASP A 196 9.82 12.41 9.46
C ASP A 196 9.16 13.12 8.26
N PRO A 197 7.93 13.67 8.45
CA PRO A 197 7.27 14.42 7.40
C PRO A 197 8.11 15.61 6.93
N ASP A 198 8.16 15.80 5.62
CA ASP A 198 8.82 16.95 5.02
C ASP A 198 8.07 18.24 5.38
N LYS A 199 8.72 19.11 6.13
CA LYS A 199 8.15 20.37 6.62
C LYS A 199 7.98 21.42 5.52
N SER A 200 8.62 21.26 4.36
CA SER A 200 8.46 22.15 3.20
C SER A 200 7.16 21.91 2.45
N LEU A 201 6.51 20.77 2.65
CA LEU A 201 5.27 20.41 2.00
C LEU A 201 4.05 20.93 2.79
N SER A 202 3.02 21.33 2.08
CA SER A 202 1.75 21.77 2.67
C SER A 202 0.91 20.63 3.27
N TYR A 203 1.32 19.38 3.08
CA TYR A 203 0.70 18.16 3.57
C TYR A 203 1.75 17.27 4.24
N LYS A 204 1.31 16.43 5.16
CA LYS A 204 2.20 15.53 5.89
C LYS A 204 2.57 14.33 5.03
N ARG A 205 3.84 14.24 4.67
CA ARG A 205 4.39 13.13 3.87
C ARG A 205 5.72 12.68 4.45
N SER A 206 5.86 11.38 4.65
CA SER A 206 7.15 10.73 4.83
C SER A 206 7.74 10.39 3.47
N ALA A 207 9.02 10.66 3.26
CA ALA A 207 9.71 10.31 2.01
C ALA A 207 9.85 8.79 1.82
N ALA A 208 9.88 8.04 2.92
CA ALA A 208 10.02 6.60 2.92
C ALA A 208 9.09 5.94 3.94
N ASN A 209 8.43 4.87 3.52
CA ASN A 209 7.60 4.02 4.35
C ASN A 209 8.09 2.58 4.25
N SER A 210 8.11 1.85 5.34
CA SER A 210 8.63 0.49 5.39
C SER A 210 7.66 -0.49 6.04
N ARG A 211 7.65 -1.72 5.57
CA ARG A 211 7.16 -2.87 6.31
C ARG A 211 8.33 -3.45 7.11
N LEU A 212 8.25 -3.33 8.42
CA LEU A 212 9.31 -3.71 9.33
C LEU A 212 9.04 -5.09 9.93
N ILE A 213 10.00 -5.98 9.77
CA ILE A 213 9.96 -7.34 10.29
C ILE A 213 11.26 -7.58 11.04
N TRP A 214 11.17 -7.96 12.31
CA TRP A 214 12.36 -8.21 13.08
C TRP A 214 12.27 -9.48 13.91
N GLY A 215 13.40 -10.15 14.02
CA GLY A 215 13.67 -11.21 14.96
C GLY A 215 14.24 -10.68 16.27
N LYS A 216 15.04 -11.47 16.94
CA LYS A 216 15.76 -11.05 18.15
C LYS A 216 17.00 -10.22 17.85
N ASN A 217 17.67 -10.46 16.72
CA ASN A 217 19.00 -9.95 16.40
C ASN A 217 19.05 -9.16 15.10
N ALA A 218 18.25 -9.52 14.09
CA ALA A 218 18.23 -8.85 12.80
C ALA A 218 16.85 -8.28 12.47
N MET A 219 16.83 -7.21 11.68
CA MET A 219 15.63 -6.58 11.17
C MET A 219 15.68 -6.58 9.65
N LEU A 220 14.57 -6.95 9.04
CA LEU A 220 14.29 -6.74 7.63
C LEU A 220 13.34 -5.56 7.48
N SER A 221 13.73 -4.60 6.66
CA SER A 221 12.95 -3.42 6.32
C SER A 221 12.68 -3.45 4.83
N VAL A 222 11.42 -3.57 4.45
CA VAL A 222 11.03 -3.48 3.05
C VAL A 222 10.53 -2.07 2.82
N ILE A 223 11.45 -1.22 2.35
CA ILE A 223 11.24 0.21 2.18
C ILE A 223 10.62 0.47 0.81
N ARG A 224 9.60 1.32 0.83
CA ARG A 224 9.08 1.99 -0.33
C ARG A 224 9.42 3.46 -0.28
N MET A 225 10.04 3.94 -1.34
CA MET A 225 10.28 5.35 -1.56
C MET A 225 9.46 5.86 -2.75
N ASP A 226 8.79 6.99 -2.56
CA ASP A 226 7.99 7.61 -3.61
C ASP A 226 8.84 8.18 -4.75
N PRO A 227 8.28 8.40 -5.94
CA PRO A 227 8.98 9.06 -7.04
C PRO A 227 9.59 10.40 -6.62
N ASN A 228 10.85 10.63 -6.99
CA ASN A 228 11.62 11.84 -6.68
C ASN A 228 11.78 12.14 -5.18
N SER A 229 11.50 11.19 -4.29
CA SER A 229 11.70 11.36 -2.86
C SER A 229 13.16 11.23 -2.48
N PHE A 230 13.47 11.75 -1.30
CA PHE A 230 14.81 11.80 -0.78
C PHE A 230 14.82 11.28 0.67
N PHE A 231 15.65 10.27 0.95
CA PHE A 231 15.94 9.86 2.30
C PHE A 231 17.08 10.72 2.83
N PRO A 232 16.85 11.54 3.89
CA PRO A 232 17.84 12.49 4.37
C PRO A 232 19.15 11.83 4.75
N ILE A 233 20.24 12.58 4.64
CA ILE A 233 21.56 12.15 5.10
C ILE A 233 21.51 11.82 6.59
N HIS A 234 22.02 10.65 6.93
CA HIS A 234 22.02 10.14 8.29
C HIS A 234 23.12 9.10 8.49
N ASN A 235 23.30 8.68 9.73
CA ASN A 235 24.05 7.49 10.10
C ASN A 235 23.35 6.79 11.25
N HIS A 236 23.68 5.54 11.45
CA HIS A 236 23.23 4.73 12.58
C HIS A 236 24.29 3.68 12.92
N PRO A 237 24.33 3.16 14.16
CA PRO A 237 25.36 2.21 14.59
C PRO A 237 25.20 0.81 13.94
N GLU A 238 24.02 0.46 13.46
CA GLU A 238 23.73 -0.84 12.86
C GLU A 238 24.39 -0.97 11.48
N HIS A 239 24.89 -2.17 11.15
CA HIS A 239 25.25 -2.52 9.77
C HIS A 239 23.99 -2.66 8.93
N GLN A 240 24.05 -2.26 7.67
CA GLN A 240 22.94 -2.35 6.73
C GLN A 240 23.41 -3.04 5.45
N LEU A 241 22.60 -4.00 4.96
CA LEU A 241 22.69 -4.53 3.61
C LEU A 241 21.46 -4.05 2.85
N SER A 242 21.66 -3.19 1.86
CA SER A 242 20.61 -2.64 1.02
C SER A 242 20.57 -3.34 -0.32
N THR A 243 19.39 -3.79 -0.74
CA THR A 243 19.21 -4.44 -2.06
C THR A 243 18.00 -3.84 -2.75
N VAL A 244 18.19 -3.28 -3.94
CA VAL A 244 17.07 -2.79 -4.76
C VAL A 244 16.29 -3.98 -5.32
N VAL A 245 15.01 -4.02 -5.02
CA VAL A 245 14.10 -5.08 -5.48
C VAL A 245 13.15 -4.59 -6.57
N ARG A 246 12.97 -3.26 -6.69
CA ARG A 246 12.19 -2.64 -7.76
C ARG A 246 12.63 -1.20 -8.02
N GLY A 247 12.61 -0.78 -9.30
CA GLY A 247 12.96 0.58 -9.71
C GLY A 247 14.45 0.86 -9.66
N ALA A 248 14.78 2.09 -9.32
CA ALA A 248 16.16 2.53 -9.18
C ALA A 248 16.27 3.66 -8.16
N LEU A 249 17.34 3.65 -7.41
CA LEU A 249 17.69 4.74 -6.49
C LEU A 249 19.19 5.07 -6.61
N THR A 250 19.54 6.27 -6.18
CA THR A 250 20.93 6.69 -6.06
C THR A 250 21.26 6.78 -4.57
N GLU A 251 22.17 5.94 -4.13
CA GLU A 251 22.68 5.98 -2.77
C GLU A 251 23.87 6.92 -2.70
N GLY A 252 23.79 7.90 -1.80
CA GLY A 252 24.90 8.81 -1.50
C GLY A 252 25.74 8.24 -0.35
N VAL A 253 26.99 7.86 -0.64
CA VAL A 253 27.91 7.24 0.32
C VAL A 253 29.21 8.01 0.33
N LEU A 254 29.66 8.45 1.51
CA LEU A 254 30.91 9.21 1.65
C LEU A 254 30.97 10.39 0.65
N ASP A 255 32.05 10.49 -0.14
CA ASP A 255 32.26 11.53 -1.15
C ASP A 255 31.70 11.14 -2.53
N GLY A 256 30.95 10.04 -2.64
CA GLY A 256 30.44 9.46 -3.88
C GLY A 256 28.94 9.26 -3.91
N SER A 257 28.49 8.66 -4.98
CA SER A 257 27.13 8.14 -5.13
C SER A 257 27.13 6.86 -5.93
N ALA A 258 26.26 5.94 -5.59
CA ALA A 258 26.09 4.66 -6.28
C ALA A 258 24.68 4.57 -6.86
N LEU A 259 24.56 4.33 -8.17
CA LEU A 259 23.28 4.01 -8.80
C LEU A 259 22.96 2.54 -8.54
N MET A 260 21.81 2.30 -7.94
CA MET A 260 21.30 0.97 -7.64
C MET A 260 20.05 0.69 -8.48
N THR A 261 19.94 -0.49 -9.07
CA THR A 261 18.85 -0.84 -10.00
C THR A 261 18.25 -2.21 -9.72
N GLU A 262 16.95 -2.37 -10.00
CA GLU A 262 16.23 -3.64 -9.88
C GLU A 262 16.74 -4.71 -10.86
N LYS A 263 17.14 -4.30 -12.07
CA LYS A 263 17.58 -5.21 -13.12
C LYS A 263 18.79 -6.05 -12.68
N GLU A 264 19.68 -5.43 -11.92
CA GLU A 264 20.90 -6.07 -11.44
C GLU A 264 20.76 -6.57 -10.01
N ARG A 265 19.63 -6.27 -9.35
CA ARG A 265 19.46 -6.45 -7.90
C ARG A 265 20.67 -5.90 -7.16
N THR A 266 21.00 -4.64 -7.46
CA THR A 266 22.20 -4.02 -6.92
C THR A 266 22.13 -4.02 -5.39
N THR A 267 23.19 -4.51 -4.78
CA THR A 267 23.32 -4.65 -3.31
C THR A 267 24.50 -3.83 -2.82
N LEU A 268 24.35 -3.24 -1.65
CA LEU A 268 25.31 -2.35 -0.99
C LEU A 268 25.47 -2.77 0.48
N LEU A 269 26.71 -2.80 0.97
CA LEU A 269 27.01 -2.95 2.40
C LEU A 269 27.38 -1.60 3.00
N LEU A 270 26.64 -1.17 4.00
CA LEU A 270 26.86 0.02 4.81
C LEU A 270 27.29 -0.41 6.23
N PRO A 271 28.56 -0.26 6.59
CA PRO A 271 28.99 -0.51 7.97
C PRO A 271 28.36 0.45 8.95
N GLY A 272 28.20 0.02 10.19
CA GLY A 272 27.70 0.88 11.26
C GLY A 272 28.48 2.18 11.39
N GLY A 273 27.77 3.29 11.50
CA GLY A 273 28.33 4.64 11.57
C GLY A 273 28.63 5.30 10.22
N MET A 274 28.52 4.58 9.10
CA MET A 274 28.71 5.18 7.77
C MET A 274 27.60 6.20 7.48
N VAL A 275 28.00 7.40 7.05
CA VAL A 275 27.06 8.45 6.62
C VAL A 275 26.56 8.13 5.21
N HIS A 276 25.25 8.14 5.07
CA HIS A 276 24.61 7.83 3.79
C HIS A 276 23.26 8.53 3.62
N SER A 277 22.75 8.51 2.40
CA SER A 277 21.46 9.07 2.00
C SER A 277 20.96 8.36 0.75
N ALA A 278 19.68 8.40 0.47
CA ALA A 278 19.14 7.84 -0.76
C ALA A 278 18.25 8.84 -1.49
N LYS A 279 18.36 8.87 -2.82
CA LYS A 279 17.46 9.63 -3.71
C LYS A 279 16.81 8.68 -4.69
N ASN A 280 15.49 8.72 -4.73
CA ASN A 280 14.75 7.86 -5.63
C ASN A 280 14.66 8.43 -7.05
N SER A 281 14.48 7.55 -8.03
CA SER A 281 14.23 7.93 -9.42
C SER A 281 12.86 8.61 -9.58
N GLU A 282 12.62 9.16 -10.76
CA GLU A 282 11.30 9.69 -11.15
C GLU A 282 10.18 8.62 -11.14
N PHE A 283 10.55 7.35 -11.12
CA PHE A 283 9.63 6.20 -11.12
C PHE A 283 9.42 5.58 -9.74
N GLY A 284 10.07 6.08 -8.72
CA GLY A 284 10.04 5.45 -7.40
C GLY A 284 10.92 4.19 -7.35
N GLY A 285 11.01 3.58 -6.19
CA GLY A 285 11.74 2.34 -6.00
C GLY A 285 11.44 1.71 -4.64
N ASP A 286 11.70 0.42 -4.59
CA ASP A 286 11.61 -0.36 -3.37
C ASP A 286 12.95 -1.02 -3.08
N GLU A 287 13.30 -1.02 -1.82
CA GLU A 287 14.55 -1.53 -1.31
C GLU A 287 14.28 -2.49 -0.16
N LEU A 288 15.11 -3.51 -0.07
CA LEU A 288 15.13 -4.45 1.03
C LEU A 288 16.40 -4.21 1.82
N ASP A 289 16.22 -3.70 3.05
CA ASP A 289 17.32 -3.46 3.98
C ASP A 289 17.36 -4.51 5.07
N VAL A 290 18.55 -5.05 5.32
CA VAL A 290 18.85 -5.91 6.45
C VAL A 290 19.69 -5.14 7.44
N PHE A 291 19.14 -4.87 8.63
CA PHE A 291 19.86 -4.24 9.72
C PHE A 291 20.34 -5.28 10.73
N TRP A 292 21.58 -5.11 11.14
CA TRP A 292 22.13 -5.84 12.25
C TRP A 292 23.02 -4.92 13.13
N PRO A 293 22.79 -4.89 14.47
CA PRO A 293 21.64 -5.46 15.21
C PRO A 293 20.29 -4.81 14.82
N VAL A 294 19.22 -5.23 15.48
CA VAL A 294 17.88 -4.63 15.28
C VAL A 294 17.89 -3.14 15.60
N ARG A 295 17.23 -2.32 14.80
CA ARG A 295 17.09 -0.86 14.95
C ARG A 295 16.00 -0.48 15.95
N PRO A 296 16.33 0.00 17.17
CA PRO A 296 15.34 0.36 18.19
C PRO A 296 14.43 1.52 17.76
N ASP A 297 14.97 2.50 17.02
CA ASP A 297 14.20 3.64 16.54
C ASP A 297 13.13 3.24 15.51
N TYR A 298 13.38 2.19 14.72
CA TYR A 298 12.38 1.65 13.81
C TYR A 298 11.31 0.85 14.56
N ILE A 299 11.67 0.12 15.63
CA ILE A 299 10.68 -0.51 16.52
C ILE A 299 9.77 0.55 17.13
N GLU A 300 10.32 1.63 17.69
CA GLU A 300 9.53 2.72 18.27
C GLU A 300 8.57 3.35 17.24
N ARG A 301 9.01 3.50 15.99
CA ARG A 301 8.16 4.00 14.91
C ARG A 301 7.04 3.01 14.59
N ALA A 302 7.33 1.72 14.51
CA ALA A 302 6.35 0.67 14.27
C ALA A 302 5.32 0.58 15.41
N ASP A 303 5.77 0.67 16.66
CA ASP A 303 4.90 0.66 17.84
C ASP A 303 3.96 1.87 17.85
N ARG A 304 4.47 3.06 17.54
CA ARG A 304 3.64 4.27 17.40
C ARG A 304 2.62 4.12 16.29
N GLN A 305 3.03 3.60 15.14
CA GLN A 305 2.12 3.38 13.99
C GLN A 305 1.04 2.35 14.34
N SER A 306 1.43 1.26 14.99
CA SER A 306 0.51 0.23 15.47
C SER A 306 -0.47 0.78 16.52
N ALA A 307 -0.01 1.67 17.40
CA ALA A 307 -0.88 2.32 18.38
C ALA A 307 -1.91 3.26 17.73
N LEU A 308 -1.52 4.01 16.68
CA LEU A 308 -2.44 4.85 15.90
C LEU A 308 -3.49 3.99 15.19
N TYR A 309 -3.07 2.96 14.47
CA TYR A 309 -3.96 2.02 13.81
C TYR A 309 -4.87 1.30 14.81
N GLY A 310 -4.33 0.90 15.95
CA GLY A 310 -5.04 0.22 17.04
C GLY A 310 -6.15 1.06 17.69
N GLN A 311 -6.19 2.39 17.47
CA GLN A 311 -7.34 3.24 17.86
C GLN A 311 -8.55 3.00 16.96
N VAL A 312 -8.32 2.55 15.73
CA VAL A 312 -9.36 2.38 14.70
C VAL A 312 -9.80 0.93 14.58
N VAL A 313 -8.85 0.00 14.58
CA VAL A 313 -9.08 -1.44 14.39
C VAL A 313 -8.36 -2.20 15.49
N ALA A 314 -8.96 -3.27 16.01
CA ALA A 314 -8.27 -4.15 16.96
C ALA A 314 -7.08 -4.86 16.26
N PRO A 315 -5.95 -5.06 16.95
CA PRO A 315 -4.74 -5.62 16.32
C PRO A 315 -4.94 -7.03 15.72
N ASP A 316 -5.89 -7.78 16.23
CA ASP A 316 -6.24 -9.14 15.80
C ASP A 316 -7.45 -9.20 14.86
N ALA A 317 -8.10 -8.06 14.62
CA ALA A 317 -9.25 -8.00 13.71
C ALA A 317 -8.81 -8.22 12.27
N LYS A 318 -9.54 -9.09 11.58
CA LYS A 318 -9.31 -9.41 10.16
C LYS A 318 -10.59 -9.19 9.38
N PRO A 319 -10.49 -8.82 8.10
CA PRO A 319 -11.65 -8.79 7.22
C PRO A 319 -12.32 -10.16 7.12
N VAL A 320 -13.64 -10.15 7.16
CA VAL A 320 -14.49 -11.33 7.02
C VAL A 320 -15.20 -11.24 5.68
N LYS A 321 -15.07 -12.31 4.87
CA LYS A 321 -15.83 -12.43 3.63
C LYS A 321 -17.31 -12.64 3.93
N LEU A 322 -18.16 -11.80 3.38
CA LEU A 322 -19.60 -11.87 3.54
C LEU A 322 -20.26 -12.62 2.40
N ALA A 323 -19.87 -12.31 1.16
CA ALA A 323 -20.49 -12.87 -0.04
C ALA A 323 -19.54 -12.82 -1.24
N ASP A 324 -19.86 -13.61 -2.26
CA ASP A 324 -19.21 -13.63 -3.56
C ASP A 324 -20.25 -13.85 -4.69
N GLY A 325 -19.76 -14.05 -5.92
CA GLY A 325 -20.61 -14.26 -7.10
C GLY A 325 -21.00 -12.97 -7.80
N PHE A 326 -20.23 -11.91 -7.58
CA PHE A 326 -20.36 -10.63 -8.27
C PHE A 326 -19.44 -10.52 -9.48
N THR A 327 -19.58 -9.45 -10.23
CA THR A 327 -18.75 -9.16 -11.42
C THR A 327 -17.76 -8.02 -11.11
N PHE A 328 -18.28 -6.87 -10.70
CA PHE A 328 -17.50 -5.72 -10.27
C PHE A 328 -18.38 -4.85 -9.38
N THR A 329 -18.11 -4.88 -8.07
CA THR A 329 -18.98 -4.24 -7.09
C THR A 329 -18.51 -2.85 -6.71
N GLU A 330 -19.46 -1.93 -6.54
CA GLU A 330 -19.24 -0.51 -6.34
C GLU A 330 -20.36 0.17 -5.52
N GLY A 331 -20.08 1.38 -5.01
CA GLY A 331 -21.02 2.29 -4.39
C GLY A 331 -21.83 1.70 -3.25
N PRO A 332 -21.21 1.16 -2.20
CA PRO A 332 -21.94 0.58 -1.08
C PRO A 332 -22.58 1.66 -0.21
N THR A 333 -23.81 1.43 0.23
CA THR A 333 -24.46 2.24 1.26
C THR A 333 -25.22 1.36 2.25
N TRP A 334 -25.19 1.75 3.51
CA TRP A 334 -25.96 1.12 4.56
C TRP A 334 -27.25 1.90 4.80
N LEU A 335 -28.39 1.25 4.66
CA LEU A 335 -29.70 1.85 4.84
C LEU A 335 -30.68 0.85 5.46
N LYS A 336 -31.38 1.25 6.55
CA LYS A 336 -32.42 0.43 7.20
C LYS A 336 -31.97 -1.00 7.50
N GLY A 337 -30.77 -1.14 8.06
CA GLY A 337 -30.21 -2.42 8.48
C GLY A 337 -29.69 -3.31 7.37
N LYS A 338 -29.52 -2.82 6.15
CA LYS A 338 -29.06 -3.59 4.98
C LYS A 338 -28.00 -2.85 4.21
N LEU A 339 -27.14 -3.60 3.52
CA LEU A 339 -26.15 -3.08 2.59
C LEU A 339 -26.73 -3.11 1.16
N TYR A 340 -26.64 -1.97 0.48
CA TYR A 340 -26.98 -1.83 -0.93
C TYR A 340 -25.72 -1.48 -1.71
N PHE A 341 -25.54 -2.05 -2.90
CA PHE A 341 -24.38 -1.74 -3.75
C PHE A 341 -24.66 -2.14 -5.20
N SER A 342 -23.94 -1.54 -6.10
CA SER A 342 -23.96 -1.83 -7.52
C SER A 342 -23.07 -3.04 -7.84
N ASP A 343 -23.52 -3.91 -8.74
CA ASP A 343 -22.71 -4.98 -9.34
C ASP A 343 -22.72 -4.77 -10.86
N MET A 344 -21.68 -4.10 -11.31
CA MET A 344 -21.50 -3.71 -12.71
C MET A 344 -20.91 -4.84 -13.53
N TYR A 345 -21.43 -5.01 -14.72
CA TYR A 345 -20.81 -5.89 -15.68
C TYR A 345 -19.90 -5.10 -16.64
N PHE A 346 -18.65 -5.53 -16.71
CA PHE A 346 -17.70 -5.14 -17.75
C PHE A 346 -17.19 -6.38 -18.47
N LYS A 347 -16.85 -6.24 -19.76
CA LYS A 347 -16.54 -7.38 -20.63
C LYS A 347 -15.27 -8.11 -20.23
N ASP A 348 -14.16 -7.42 -20.10
CA ASP A 348 -12.89 -7.98 -19.65
C ASP A 348 -11.99 -6.89 -19.03
N PRO A 349 -12.26 -6.45 -17.78
CA PRO A 349 -11.45 -5.43 -17.12
C PRO A 349 -9.98 -5.83 -16.97
N SER A 350 -9.69 -7.12 -16.87
CA SER A 350 -8.32 -7.63 -16.73
C SER A 350 -7.45 -7.38 -17.96
N LYS A 351 -8.10 -7.19 -19.12
CA LYS A 351 -7.46 -6.80 -20.39
C LYS A 351 -7.69 -5.35 -20.78
N GLY A 352 -8.25 -4.54 -19.87
CA GLY A 352 -8.58 -3.15 -20.14
C GLY A 352 -9.84 -2.94 -20.98
N ASP A 353 -10.66 -3.98 -21.17
CA ASP A 353 -11.94 -3.85 -21.87
C ASP A 353 -13.07 -3.54 -20.88
N TRP A 354 -13.27 -2.26 -20.65
CA TRP A 354 -14.28 -1.70 -19.76
C TRP A 354 -15.65 -1.49 -20.45
N THR A 355 -15.91 -2.18 -21.54
CA THR A 355 -17.23 -2.15 -22.20
C THR A 355 -18.29 -2.71 -21.27
N GLY A 356 -19.25 -1.88 -20.85
CA GLY A 356 -20.30 -2.23 -19.91
C GLY A 356 -21.53 -2.87 -20.57
N SER A 357 -22.41 -3.41 -19.75
CA SER A 357 -23.72 -3.92 -20.18
C SER A 357 -24.79 -3.71 -19.11
N PRO A 358 -25.65 -2.69 -19.23
CA PRO A 358 -26.75 -2.48 -18.30
C PRO A 358 -27.65 -3.70 -18.11
N ALA A 359 -27.92 -4.45 -19.19
CA ALA A 359 -28.75 -5.66 -19.13
C ALA A 359 -28.17 -6.77 -18.25
N ARG A 360 -26.84 -6.76 -18.02
CA ARG A 360 -26.10 -7.71 -17.17
C ARG A 360 -25.75 -7.15 -15.80
N SER A 361 -25.87 -5.84 -15.61
CA SER A 361 -25.60 -5.15 -14.35
C SER A 361 -26.77 -5.24 -13.39
N ARG A 362 -26.49 -5.19 -12.09
CA ARG A 362 -27.46 -5.42 -11.02
C ARG A 362 -27.27 -4.40 -9.91
N LEU A 363 -28.35 -3.94 -9.31
CA LEU A 363 -28.36 -3.30 -8.01
C LEU A 363 -28.66 -4.38 -6.96
N ILE A 364 -27.82 -4.51 -5.95
CA ILE A 364 -27.88 -5.59 -4.97
C ILE A 364 -28.39 -5.04 -3.63
N VAL A 365 -29.13 -5.87 -2.89
CA VAL A 365 -29.37 -5.68 -1.47
C VAL A 365 -28.88 -6.90 -0.70
N MET A 366 -28.13 -6.68 0.37
CA MET A 366 -27.51 -7.72 1.20
C MET A 366 -27.86 -7.53 2.66
N GLU A 367 -28.25 -8.62 3.31
CA GLU A 367 -28.47 -8.69 4.76
C GLU A 367 -27.12 -8.74 5.50
N PRO A 368 -27.08 -8.39 6.81
CA PRO A 368 -25.85 -8.43 7.60
C PRO A 368 -25.14 -9.80 7.65
N ASP A 369 -25.90 -10.88 7.44
CA ASP A 369 -25.36 -12.26 7.42
C ASP A 369 -24.78 -12.67 6.05
N GLY A 370 -24.71 -11.74 5.09
CA GLY A 370 -24.15 -11.96 3.76
C GLY A 370 -25.17 -12.52 2.74
N LYS A 371 -26.41 -12.85 3.14
CA LYS A 371 -27.45 -13.24 2.19
C LYS A 371 -27.85 -12.06 1.33
N TRP A 372 -27.81 -12.23 0.01
CA TRP A 372 -28.12 -11.15 -0.92
C TRP A 372 -29.13 -11.55 -1.99
N LYS A 373 -29.75 -10.55 -2.56
CA LYS A 373 -30.62 -10.67 -3.72
C LYS A 373 -30.46 -9.50 -4.68
N VAL A 374 -30.87 -9.71 -5.90
CA VAL A 374 -30.96 -8.63 -6.89
C VAL A 374 -32.16 -7.77 -6.56
N LEU A 375 -31.94 -6.48 -6.32
CA LEU A 375 -32.98 -5.48 -6.12
C LEU A 375 -33.52 -4.96 -7.45
N SER A 376 -32.63 -4.65 -8.40
CA SER A 376 -32.97 -4.15 -9.73
C SER A 376 -31.96 -4.59 -10.79
N LYS A 377 -32.37 -4.57 -12.08
CA LYS A 377 -31.55 -4.89 -13.26
C LYS A 377 -31.79 -3.87 -14.37
N GLY A 378 -30.92 -3.89 -15.38
CA GLY A 378 -31.11 -3.10 -16.58
C GLY A 378 -30.58 -1.68 -16.50
N MET A 379 -29.81 -1.36 -15.45
CA MET A 379 -29.10 -0.11 -15.28
C MET A 379 -27.63 -0.40 -15.02
N GLN A 380 -26.75 0.43 -15.51
CA GLN A 380 -25.32 0.42 -15.14
C GLN A 380 -25.12 1.39 -13.97
N THR A 381 -25.52 0.94 -12.79
CA THR A 381 -25.42 1.76 -11.58
C THR A 381 -24.00 1.75 -11.04
N ASN A 382 -23.60 2.84 -10.36
CA ASN A 382 -22.30 3.01 -9.69
C ASN A 382 -22.53 3.49 -8.25
N GLY A 383 -22.07 4.67 -7.85
CA GLY A 383 -22.20 5.21 -6.50
C GLY A 383 -23.66 5.21 -6.01
N THR A 384 -23.85 4.83 -4.75
CA THR A 384 -25.16 4.77 -4.09
C THR A 384 -25.07 5.37 -2.71
N ILE A 385 -25.99 6.26 -2.35
CA ILE A 385 -26.12 6.79 -0.98
C ILE A 385 -27.59 6.77 -0.53
N ALA A 386 -27.82 6.94 0.77
CA ALA A 386 -29.17 7.12 1.31
C ALA A 386 -29.70 8.53 0.98
N SER A 387 -30.98 8.65 0.61
CA SER A 387 -31.68 9.93 0.51
C SER A 387 -32.25 10.34 1.87
N LYS A 388 -32.63 11.63 2.02
CA LYS A 388 -33.30 12.12 3.22
C LYS A 388 -34.64 11.44 3.50
N ASP A 389 -35.30 10.95 2.47
CA ASP A 389 -36.60 10.28 2.56
C ASP A 389 -36.48 8.77 2.83
N GLY A 390 -35.25 8.28 3.06
CA GLY A 390 -34.98 6.87 3.31
C GLY A 390 -35.10 5.99 2.06
N ASN A 391 -34.87 6.58 0.87
CA ASN A 391 -34.69 5.89 -0.40
C ASN A 391 -33.19 5.81 -0.75
N LEU A 392 -32.87 5.26 -1.92
CA LEU A 392 -31.53 5.24 -2.45
C LEU A 392 -31.37 6.34 -3.53
N LEU A 393 -30.32 7.13 -3.43
CA LEU A 393 -29.82 7.91 -4.57
C LEU A 393 -28.76 7.09 -5.28
N VAL A 394 -28.83 6.98 -6.57
CA VAL A 394 -28.01 6.05 -7.37
C VAL A 394 -27.50 6.76 -8.62
N CYS A 395 -26.21 6.70 -8.88
CA CYS A 395 -25.60 7.07 -10.14
C CYS A 395 -25.93 6.01 -11.20
N ASP A 396 -26.86 6.28 -12.12
CA ASP A 396 -27.12 5.47 -13.32
C ASP A 396 -26.18 5.96 -14.44
N MET A 397 -24.94 5.41 -14.41
CA MET A 397 -23.82 5.89 -15.23
C MET A 397 -24.14 5.86 -16.74
N PHE A 398 -24.74 4.76 -17.25
CA PHE A 398 -25.10 4.64 -18.67
C PHE A 398 -26.47 5.27 -18.99
N GLY A 399 -27.28 5.50 -17.97
CA GLY A 399 -28.48 6.33 -18.08
C GLY A 399 -28.19 7.83 -18.12
N HIS A 400 -26.92 8.22 -17.85
CA HIS A 400 -26.47 9.62 -17.83
C HIS A 400 -27.28 10.47 -16.85
N ARG A 401 -27.52 9.93 -15.65
CA ARG A 401 -28.39 10.57 -14.65
C ARG A 401 -28.12 10.06 -13.23
N VAL A 402 -28.50 10.85 -12.26
CA VAL A 402 -28.70 10.42 -10.88
C VAL A 402 -30.19 10.18 -10.66
N ILE A 403 -30.55 9.07 -10.08
CA ILE A 403 -31.95 8.65 -9.83
C ILE A 403 -32.20 8.39 -8.36
N GLU A 404 -33.47 8.49 -7.97
CA GLU A 404 -33.94 8.03 -6.69
C GLU A 404 -34.68 6.70 -6.85
N VAL A 405 -34.34 5.69 -6.03
CA VAL A 405 -34.81 4.32 -6.11
C VAL A 405 -35.42 3.90 -4.77
N ASP A 406 -36.58 3.25 -4.81
CA ASP A 406 -37.22 2.64 -3.64
C ASP A 406 -36.38 1.42 -3.18
N PRO A 407 -35.85 1.41 -1.95
CA PRO A 407 -35.01 0.32 -1.44
C PRO A 407 -35.76 -1.00 -1.24
N ALA A 408 -37.08 -1.00 -1.20
CA ALA A 408 -37.89 -2.22 -1.03
C ALA A 408 -38.16 -2.94 -2.37
N SER A 409 -38.49 -2.17 -3.40
CA SER A 409 -38.91 -2.70 -4.71
C SER A 409 -37.88 -2.56 -5.83
N GLY A 410 -36.87 -1.71 -5.66
CA GLY A 410 -35.90 -1.37 -6.73
C GLY A 410 -36.50 -0.49 -7.83
N LYS A 411 -37.70 0.07 -7.63
CA LYS A 411 -38.34 0.93 -8.61
C LYS A 411 -37.71 2.32 -8.62
N VAL A 412 -37.42 2.84 -9.82
CA VAL A 412 -37.01 4.23 -10.00
C VAL A 412 -38.21 5.13 -9.70
N LEU A 413 -38.04 6.04 -8.74
CA LEU A 413 -39.07 6.98 -8.31
C LEU A 413 -39.01 8.28 -9.13
N ARG A 414 -37.82 8.81 -9.35
CA ARG A 414 -37.58 10.04 -10.14
C ARG A 414 -36.14 10.16 -10.59
N THR A 415 -35.91 11.02 -11.55
CA THR A 415 -34.59 11.52 -11.90
C THR A 415 -34.26 12.73 -11.02
N VAL A 416 -33.07 12.73 -10.42
CA VAL A 416 -32.57 13.81 -9.54
C VAL A 416 -31.69 14.77 -10.31
N LEU A 417 -30.84 14.23 -11.19
CA LEU A 417 -29.94 15.01 -12.04
C LEU A 417 -29.78 14.32 -13.41
N ASP A 418 -29.94 15.04 -14.50
CA ASP A 418 -29.62 14.59 -15.86
C ASP A 418 -28.91 15.66 -16.69
N LYS A 419 -28.88 16.92 -16.22
CA LYS A 419 -28.28 18.04 -16.94
C LYS A 419 -27.63 19.04 -15.98
N VAL A 420 -26.54 19.65 -16.44
CA VAL A 420 -25.90 20.79 -15.78
C VAL A 420 -25.59 21.84 -16.85
N GLY A 421 -25.96 23.10 -16.59
CA GLY A 421 -25.81 24.17 -17.57
C GLY A 421 -26.59 23.93 -18.88
N GLY A 422 -27.72 23.24 -18.80
CA GLY A 422 -28.57 22.90 -19.95
C GLY A 422 -28.05 21.74 -20.81
N LYS A 423 -26.88 21.16 -20.51
CA LYS A 423 -26.29 20.03 -21.23
C LYS A 423 -26.43 18.75 -20.40
N PRO A 424 -26.66 17.58 -21.06
CA PRO A 424 -26.63 16.30 -20.35
C PRO A 424 -25.33 16.06 -19.61
N ILE A 425 -25.38 15.40 -18.45
CA ILE A 425 -24.20 14.85 -17.79
C ILE A 425 -23.71 13.62 -18.55
N ASP A 426 -22.43 13.26 -18.38
CA ASP A 426 -21.78 12.31 -19.27
C ASP A 426 -21.74 10.87 -18.70
N GLY A 427 -21.55 10.71 -17.41
CA GLY A 427 -21.53 9.41 -16.74
C GLY A 427 -21.21 9.57 -15.26
N PRO A 428 -22.24 9.88 -14.42
CA PRO A 428 -22.04 10.09 -12.99
C PRO A 428 -21.49 8.82 -12.32
N ASN A 429 -20.53 9.01 -11.39
CA ASN A 429 -19.82 7.92 -10.76
C ASN A 429 -20.11 7.84 -9.26
N ASP A 430 -19.66 8.81 -8.48
CA ASP A 430 -19.82 8.81 -7.03
C ASP A 430 -20.48 10.11 -6.54
N MET A 431 -21.02 10.08 -5.31
CA MET A 431 -21.71 11.24 -4.75
C MET A 431 -21.67 11.26 -3.23
N VAL A 432 -21.74 12.48 -2.68
CA VAL A 432 -21.91 12.71 -1.25
C VAL A 432 -22.93 13.81 -1.00
N MET A 433 -23.69 13.68 0.10
CA MET A 433 -24.66 14.68 0.54
C MET A 433 -24.06 15.60 1.59
N ASP A 434 -24.32 16.90 1.49
CA ASP A 434 -24.00 17.84 2.56
C ASP A 434 -25.10 17.87 3.65
N SER A 435 -24.83 18.53 4.78
CA SER A 435 -25.77 18.62 5.90
C SER A 435 -27.08 19.36 5.57
N LYS A 436 -27.10 20.14 4.50
CA LYS A 436 -28.29 20.87 4.03
C LYS A 436 -29.13 20.03 3.06
N GLY A 437 -28.57 18.94 2.52
CA GLY A 437 -29.15 18.04 1.53
C GLY A 437 -28.81 18.40 0.10
N GLY A 438 -27.82 19.25 -0.10
CA GLY A 438 -27.19 19.38 -1.39
C GLY A 438 -26.33 18.16 -1.73
N LEU A 439 -26.15 17.87 -3.01
CA LEU A 439 -25.41 16.72 -3.50
C LEU A 439 -24.19 17.16 -4.30
N TYR A 440 -23.04 16.62 -3.98
CA TYR A 440 -21.86 16.64 -4.86
C TYR A 440 -21.82 15.34 -5.66
N VAL A 441 -21.58 15.42 -6.97
CA VAL A 441 -21.58 14.28 -7.90
C VAL A 441 -20.36 14.37 -8.80
N THR A 442 -19.55 13.33 -8.86
CA THR A 442 -18.45 13.21 -9.82
C THR A 442 -18.93 12.69 -11.17
N ASP A 443 -18.37 13.25 -12.24
CA ASP A 443 -18.62 12.84 -13.63
C ASP A 443 -17.28 12.65 -14.35
N PRO A 444 -16.60 11.52 -14.15
CA PRO A 444 -15.26 11.25 -14.67
C PRO A 444 -15.24 10.80 -16.12
N GLN A 445 -16.38 10.63 -16.82
CA GLN A 445 -16.44 10.05 -18.16
C GLN A 445 -15.67 8.72 -18.26
N PHE A 446 -15.93 7.83 -17.32
CA PHE A 446 -15.11 6.67 -17.01
C PHE A 446 -15.09 5.59 -18.11
N THR A 447 -16.17 5.44 -18.84
CA THR A 447 -16.33 4.39 -19.83
C THR A 447 -16.40 4.95 -21.26
N PRO A 448 -16.13 4.12 -22.29
CA PRO A 448 -16.29 4.50 -23.69
C PRO A 448 -17.73 4.95 -24.04
N GLU A 449 -18.72 4.44 -23.31
CA GLU A 449 -20.14 4.76 -23.49
C GLU A 449 -20.54 6.09 -22.88
N SER A 450 -19.68 6.70 -22.03
CA SER A 450 -19.93 8.04 -21.48
C SER A 450 -20.14 9.06 -22.58
N LYS A 451 -21.24 9.80 -22.50
CA LYS A 451 -21.46 10.92 -23.40
C LYS A 451 -20.39 11.99 -23.21
N LYS A 452 -20.09 12.68 -24.28
CA LYS A 452 -19.14 13.80 -24.29
C LYS A 452 -19.88 15.13 -24.48
N SER A 453 -20.98 15.31 -23.75
CA SER A 453 -21.82 16.51 -23.80
C SER A 453 -21.23 17.67 -23.01
N GLN A 454 -20.57 17.34 -21.91
CA GLN A 454 -19.85 18.27 -21.06
C GLN A 454 -18.42 18.54 -21.59
N PRO A 455 -17.77 19.65 -21.22
CA PRO A 455 -16.43 19.98 -21.72
C PRO A 455 -15.32 19.04 -21.23
N GLY A 456 -15.60 18.18 -20.27
CA GLY A 456 -14.66 17.21 -19.70
C GLY A 456 -15.13 16.71 -18.35
N LYS A 457 -14.23 16.06 -17.64
CA LYS A 457 -14.46 15.45 -16.33
C LYS A 457 -14.64 16.54 -15.28
N GLN A 458 -15.71 16.46 -14.49
CA GLN A 458 -16.16 17.54 -13.60
C GLN A 458 -16.71 16.98 -12.28
N VAL A 459 -16.92 17.87 -11.33
CA VAL A 459 -17.77 17.63 -10.15
C VAL A 459 -18.90 18.67 -10.16
N TYR A 460 -20.12 18.19 -9.97
CA TYR A 460 -21.32 19.01 -9.92
C TYR A 460 -21.81 19.16 -8.49
N TYR A 461 -22.54 20.25 -8.23
CA TYR A 461 -23.34 20.42 -7.02
C TYR A 461 -24.78 20.66 -7.40
N ILE A 462 -25.68 19.94 -6.71
CA ILE A 462 -27.13 20.11 -6.80
C ILE A 462 -27.56 20.69 -5.46
N ALA A 463 -28.04 21.90 -5.44
CA ALA A 463 -28.57 22.53 -4.23
C ALA A 463 -29.91 21.88 -3.82
N PRO A 464 -30.35 22.02 -2.55
CA PRO A 464 -31.63 21.46 -2.11
C PRO A 464 -32.86 21.95 -2.87
N ASP A 465 -32.79 23.10 -3.51
CA ASP A 465 -33.84 23.66 -4.39
C ASP A 465 -33.80 23.12 -5.83
N GLY A 466 -32.85 22.22 -6.15
CA GLY A 466 -32.64 21.64 -7.46
C GLY A 466 -31.75 22.47 -8.39
N THR A 467 -31.24 23.62 -7.95
CA THR A 467 -30.27 24.41 -8.74
C THR A 467 -28.97 23.64 -8.90
N THR A 468 -28.41 23.61 -10.12
CA THR A 468 -27.19 22.87 -10.43
C THR A 468 -26.05 23.78 -10.83
N LYS A 469 -24.83 23.43 -10.45
CA LYS A 469 -23.60 24.14 -10.89
C LYS A 469 -22.39 23.20 -10.95
N VAL A 470 -21.39 23.61 -11.74
CA VAL A 470 -20.06 22.98 -11.72
C VAL A 470 -19.27 23.55 -10.55
N VAL A 471 -18.73 22.68 -9.70
CA VAL A 471 -17.91 23.08 -8.53
C VAL A 471 -16.44 22.69 -8.66
N VAL A 472 -16.13 21.70 -9.54
CA VAL A 472 -14.77 21.41 -10.00
C VAL A 472 -14.80 21.38 -11.53
N ALA A 473 -14.00 22.24 -12.14
CA ALA A 473 -14.00 22.43 -13.58
C ALA A 473 -13.28 21.30 -14.34
N ALA A 474 -13.61 21.15 -15.60
CA ALA A 474 -12.91 20.24 -16.49
C ALA A 474 -11.41 20.58 -16.57
N GLY A 475 -10.56 19.53 -16.52
CA GLY A 475 -9.11 19.66 -16.58
C GLY A 475 -8.41 19.83 -15.23
N GLU A 476 -9.17 19.98 -14.12
CA GLU A 476 -8.57 20.02 -12.78
C GLU A 476 -8.05 18.66 -12.29
N TYR A 477 -8.66 17.58 -12.76
CA TYR A 477 -8.30 16.19 -12.44
C TYR A 477 -8.30 15.33 -13.69
N SER A 478 -7.40 14.35 -13.71
CA SER A 478 -7.37 13.35 -14.79
C SER A 478 -8.54 12.39 -14.71
N MET A 479 -9.02 12.05 -13.49
CA MET A 479 -10.13 11.12 -13.25
C MET A 479 -10.71 11.34 -11.84
N PRO A 480 -11.50 12.41 -11.58
CA PRO A 480 -12.16 12.59 -10.28
C PRO A 480 -13.12 11.43 -10.03
N ASN A 481 -12.99 10.77 -8.88
CA ASN A 481 -13.78 9.58 -8.57
C ASN A 481 -14.44 9.71 -7.19
N GLY A 482 -13.92 9.06 -6.15
CA GLY A 482 -14.52 9.08 -4.83
C GLY A 482 -14.61 10.49 -4.24
N VAL A 483 -15.74 10.79 -3.60
CA VAL A 483 -15.99 12.05 -2.91
C VAL A 483 -16.53 11.82 -1.51
N GLU A 484 -16.17 12.71 -0.57
CA GLU A 484 -16.62 12.64 0.80
C GLU A 484 -16.65 14.04 1.43
N ILE A 485 -17.35 14.17 2.56
CA ILE A 485 -17.44 15.42 3.32
C ILE A 485 -17.08 15.20 4.79
N SER A 486 -16.38 16.16 5.40
CA SER A 486 -16.04 16.08 6.82
C SER A 486 -17.29 16.12 7.71
N PRO A 487 -17.27 15.55 8.94
CA PRO A 487 -18.41 15.54 9.83
C PRO A 487 -18.95 16.92 10.19
N ASP A 488 -18.12 17.95 10.17
CA ASP A 488 -18.53 19.34 10.41
C ASP A 488 -19.06 20.04 9.14
N GLY A 489 -19.06 19.33 8.00
CA GLY A 489 -19.56 19.85 6.71
C GLY A 489 -18.70 20.94 6.06
N LYS A 490 -17.49 21.20 6.58
CA LYS A 490 -16.67 22.33 6.12
C LYS A 490 -15.63 21.95 5.09
N THR A 491 -15.28 20.67 5.00
CA THR A 491 -14.26 20.18 4.07
C THR A 491 -14.85 19.14 3.14
N PHE A 492 -14.72 19.37 1.84
CA PHE A 492 -15.03 18.40 0.79
C PHE A 492 -13.74 17.73 0.34
N TYR A 493 -13.78 16.41 0.21
CA TYR A 493 -12.66 15.59 -0.25
C TYR A 493 -12.96 14.98 -1.62
N VAL A 494 -11.92 14.89 -2.45
CA VAL A 494 -11.99 14.21 -3.75
C VAL A 494 -10.67 13.53 -4.05
N ASN A 495 -10.73 12.32 -4.56
CA ASN A 495 -9.56 11.59 -5.04
C ASN A 495 -9.55 11.48 -6.58
N ASN A 496 -8.48 10.90 -7.08
CA ASN A 496 -8.21 10.73 -8.49
C ASN A 496 -7.87 9.26 -8.75
N THR A 497 -8.72 8.55 -9.52
CA THR A 497 -8.43 7.18 -9.96
C THR A 497 -7.65 7.24 -11.28
N TRP A 498 -6.77 6.25 -11.53
CA TRP A 498 -5.85 6.23 -12.68
C TRP A 498 -5.04 7.51 -12.81
N SER A 499 -4.51 7.95 -11.68
CA SER A 499 -3.69 9.15 -11.61
C SER A 499 -2.41 8.98 -12.41
N GLN A 500 -1.94 10.09 -12.97
CA GLN A 500 -0.62 10.16 -13.54
C GLN A 500 0.46 10.20 -12.44
N PRO A 501 1.72 9.87 -12.75
CA PRO A 501 2.82 10.05 -11.80
C PRO A 501 2.77 11.44 -11.17
N GLY A 502 2.75 11.51 -9.83
CA GLY A 502 2.66 12.77 -9.09
C GLY A 502 1.24 13.27 -8.79
N GLU A 503 0.19 12.53 -9.16
CA GLU A 503 -1.22 12.87 -8.88
C GLU A 503 -1.89 12.00 -7.81
N ASN A 504 -1.15 11.13 -7.13
CA ASN A 504 -1.67 10.22 -6.09
C ASN A 504 -1.97 10.94 -4.78
N PHE A 505 -2.90 11.89 -4.83
CA PHE A 505 -3.29 12.68 -3.67
C PHE A 505 -4.79 12.57 -3.40
N LEU A 506 -5.13 12.60 -2.11
CA LEU A 506 -6.43 13.06 -1.66
C LEU A 506 -6.39 14.59 -1.63
N TYR A 507 -7.32 15.21 -2.32
CA TYR A 507 -7.48 16.66 -2.35
C TYR A 507 -8.61 17.08 -1.41
N ALA A 508 -8.49 18.30 -0.87
CA ALA A 508 -9.51 18.89 -0.03
C ALA A 508 -9.84 20.32 -0.50
N TYR A 509 -11.08 20.70 -0.25
CA TYR A 509 -11.63 22.06 -0.51
C TYR A 509 -12.40 22.53 0.71
N ASP A 510 -12.50 23.85 0.85
CA ASP A 510 -13.39 24.49 1.82
C ASP A 510 -14.78 24.64 1.21
N VAL A 511 -15.79 24.10 1.90
CA VAL A 511 -17.20 24.16 1.48
C VAL A 511 -17.79 25.53 1.85
N GLN A 512 -18.33 26.22 0.86
CA GLN A 512 -19.00 27.51 1.06
C GLN A 512 -20.49 27.35 1.38
N SER A 513 -21.11 28.40 1.88
CA SER A 513 -22.52 28.37 2.29
C SER A 513 -23.49 28.05 1.15
N ASP A 514 -23.12 28.34 -0.09
CA ASP A 514 -23.90 28.04 -1.30
C ASP A 514 -23.50 26.70 -1.96
N GLY A 515 -22.64 25.89 -1.33
CA GLY A 515 -22.13 24.63 -1.85
C GLY A 515 -20.99 24.78 -2.85
N SER A 516 -20.49 26.00 -3.13
CA SER A 516 -19.26 26.16 -3.93
C SER A 516 -18.03 25.72 -3.14
N LEU A 517 -16.97 25.37 -3.87
CA LEU A 517 -15.72 24.86 -3.33
C LEU A 517 -14.59 25.87 -3.56
N THR A 518 -13.79 26.13 -2.52
CA THR A 518 -12.64 27.04 -2.57
C THR A 518 -11.43 26.40 -1.86
N GLY A 519 -10.27 27.02 -1.93
CA GLY A 519 -9.11 26.61 -1.14
C GLY A 519 -8.59 25.20 -1.46
N LYS A 520 -8.57 24.83 -2.76
CA LYS A 520 -8.01 23.53 -3.22
C LYS A 520 -6.63 23.30 -2.62
N ARG A 521 -6.44 22.16 -2.00
CA ARG A 521 -5.17 21.75 -1.41
C ARG A 521 -4.94 20.25 -1.51
N LYS A 522 -3.68 19.85 -1.62
CA LYS A 522 -3.27 18.47 -1.37
C LYS A 522 -3.44 18.20 0.12
N PHE A 523 -4.26 17.23 0.48
CA PHE A 523 -4.58 16.91 1.86
C PHE A 523 -3.75 15.75 2.38
N ALA A 524 -3.71 14.65 1.64
CA ALA A 524 -2.91 13.47 1.96
C ALA A 524 -2.32 12.87 0.68
N VAL A 525 -1.25 12.12 0.82
CA VAL A 525 -0.64 11.35 -0.27
C VAL A 525 -0.92 9.88 -0.06
N PHE A 526 -1.39 9.20 -1.10
CA PHE A 526 -1.58 7.76 -1.05
C PHE A 526 -0.26 7.02 -1.11
N ASN A 527 -0.11 6.03 -0.23
CA ASN A 527 0.95 5.05 -0.38
C ASN A 527 0.62 4.17 -1.58
N LEU A 528 1.60 3.99 -2.46
CA LEU A 528 1.44 3.18 -3.65
C LEU A 528 1.66 1.72 -3.31
N THR A 529 0.85 0.84 -3.91
CA THR A 529 1.12 -0.59 -3.81
C THR A 529 2.32 -0.96 -4.65
N GLY A 530 2.80 -2.00 -4.28
CA GLY A 530 3.37 -3.00 -5.10
C GLY A 530 3.35 -4.23 -4.23
N SER A 531 3.02 -5.41 -4.77
CA SER A 531 3.65 -6.56 -4.20
C SER A 531 5.12 -6.19 -4.25
N VAL A 532 5.66 -5.86 -3.12
CA VAL A 532 6.96 -5.20 -2.98
C VAL A 532 8.08 -6.02 -3.62
N LEU A 533 7.76 -7.19 -4.10
CA LEU A 533 8.71 -8.18 -4.52
C LEU A 533 8.43 -8.78 -5.90
N SER A 534 7.27 -8.53 -6.49
CA SER A 534 6.94 -9.05 -7.82
C SER A 534 7.06 -7.95 -8.88
N ALA A 535 7.90 -8.16 -9.85
CA ALA A 535 8.01 -7.33 -11.06
C ALA A 535 6.75 -7.39 -11.96
N ALA A 536 5.70 -8.11 -11.53
CA ALA A 536 4.62 -8.57 -12.40
C ALA A 536 3.58 -7.50 -12.78
N ASP A 537 3.57 -6.31 -12.15
CA ASP A 537 2.60 -5.28 -12.53
C ASP A 537 3.24 -3.90 -12.75
N PRO A 538 3.73 -3.63 -13.97
CA PRO A 538 4.29 -2.33 -14.32
C PRO A 538 3.25 -1.20 -14.37
N VAL A 539 1.94 -1.51 -14.49
CA VAL A 539 0.87 -0.52 -14.67
C VAL A 539 0.46 0.10 -13.34
N ASN A 540 0.41 -0.69 -12.27
CA ASN A 540 -0.03 -0.21 -10.95
C ASN A 540 1.09 0.41 -10.09
N ARG A 541 2.27 0.55 -10.66
CA ARG A 541 3.46 1.09 -9.99
C ARG A 541 3.28 2.54 -9.51
N PHE A 542 2.46 3.32 -10.19
CA PHE A 542 2.34 4.77 -10.01
C PHE A 542 0.94 5.23 -9.63
N ASP A 543 -0.02 4.31 -9.54
CA ASP A 543 -1.41 4.60 -9.30
C ASP A 543 -1.90 3.84 -8.06
N SER A 544 -2.45 4.56 -7.10
CA SER A 544 -3.11 3.98 -5.93
C SER A 544 -4.46 3.35 -6.26
N ARG A 545 -5.03 3.67 -7.42
CA ARG A 545 -6.43 3.42 -7.76
C ARG A 545 -7.37 3.80 -6.62
N ALA A 546 -7.13 5.00 -6.07
CA ALA A 546 -8.00 5.53 -5.03
C ALA A 546 -9.41 5.69 -5.59
N ASP A 547 -10.40 5.15 -4.87
CA ASP A 547 -11.77 5.06 -5.32
C ASP A 547 -12.75 5.43 -4.20
N GLY A 548 -13.75 4.63 -3.86
CA GLY A 548 -14.74 4.98 -2.87
C GLY A 548 -14.16 5.34 -1.49
N MET A 549 -14.82 6.24 -0.79
CA MET A 549 -14.37 6.80 0.48
C MET A 549 -15.43 6.70 1.56
N ALA A 550 -14.98 6.81 2.81
CA ALA A 550 -15.84 6.97 3.98
C ALA A 550 -15.12 7.83 5.03
N VAL A 551 -15.86 8.41 5.96
CA VAL A 551 -15.30 9.20 7.06
C VAL A 551 -15.87 8.71 8.40
N ASP A 552 -15.08 8.75 9.48
CA ASP A 552 -15.56 8.44 10.82
C ASP A 552 -15.97 9.71 11.60
N MET A 553 -16.60 9.50 12.75
CA MET A 553 -17.06 10.60 13.62
C MET A 553 -15.95 11.50 14.15
N ASP A 554 -14.70 11.02 14.17
CA ASP A 554 -13.52 11.80 14.58
C ASP A 554 -12.88 12.56 13.41
N GLY A 555 -13.40 12.38 12.18
CA GLY A 555 -12.93 13.02 10.95
C GLY A 555 -11.73 12.33 10.30
N ARG A 556 -11.47 11.04 10.61
CA ARG A 556 -10.52 10.25 9.84
C ARG A 556 -11.15 9.84 8.52
N ILE A 557 -10.36 9.90 7.46
CA ILE A 557 -10.77 9.56 6.10
C ILE A 557 -10.25 8.19 5.74
N TYR A 558 -11.14 7.35 5.23
CA TYR A 558 -10.90 6.01 4.74
C TYR A 558 -11.02 6.02 3.22
N VAL A 559 -10.03 5.50 2.52
CA VAL A 559 -10.02 5.49 1.06
C VAL A 559 -9.70 4.10 0.58
N ALA A 560 -10.56 3.53 -0.25
CA ALA A 560 -10.31 2.28 -0.94
C ALA A 560 -9.18 2.46 -1.95
N THR A 561 -8.19 1.59 -1.93
CA THR A 561 -7.01 1.63 -2.80
C THR A 561 -6.51 0.23 -3.08
N LEU A 562 -5.58 0.08 -4.02
CA LEU A 562 -4.90 -1.20 -4.26
C LEU A 562 -4.16 -1.76 -3.02
N MET A 563 -3.82 -0.93 -2.04
CA MET A 563 -3.24 -1.36 -0.77
C MET A 563 -4.26 -1.83 0.27
N GLY A 564 -5.51 -1.96 -0.09
CA GLY A 564 -6.60 -2.05 0.87
C GLY A 564 -7.12 -0.65 1.21
N VAL A 565 -7.71 -0.49 2.39
CA VAL A 565 -8.30 0.79 2.80
C VAL A 565 -7.25 1.61 3.56
N GLN A 566 -6.74 2.66 2.94
CA GLN A 566 -5.83 3.60 3.60
C GLN A 566 -6.60 4.57 4.47
N ILE A 567 -6.07 4.83 5.67
CA ILE A 567 -6.70 5.68 6.68
C ILE A 567 -5.79 6.88 6.94
N PHE A 568 -6.38 8.06 6.90
CA PHE A 568 -5.71 9.32 7.23
C PHE A 568 -6.46 10.04 8.35
N ASP A 569 -5.74 10.70 9.24
CA ASP A 569 -6.36 11.52 10.27
C ASP A 569 -6.88 12.84 9.68
N LYS A 570 -7.63 13.61 10.47
CA LYS A 570 -8.17 14.93 10.08
C LYS A 570 -7.13 15.97 9.65
N THR A 571 -5.86 15.68 9.79
CA THR A 571 -4.74 16.54 9.34
C THR A 571 -4.05 16.00 8.08
N GLY A 572 -4.53 14.87 7.53
CA GLY A 572 -3.95 14.19 6.39
C GLY A 572 -2.76 13.29 6.72
N ALA A 573 -2.45 13.06 8.01
CA ALA A 573 -1.40 12.13 8.39
C ALA A 573 -1.88 10.67 8.27
N TYR A 574 -1.02 9.81 7.73
CA TYR A 574 -1.31 8.39 7.58
C TYR A 574 -1.44 7.69 8.94
N VAL A 575 -2.54 6.97 9.14
CA VAL A 575 -2.85 6.20 10.35
C VAL A 575 -2.56 4.71 10.18
N GLY A 576 -2.80 4.17 9.00
CA GLY A 576 -2.61 2.75 8.70
C GLY A 576 -3.42 2.31 7.49
N SER A 577 -3.36 1.01 7.19
CA SER A 577 -4.18 0.40 6.13
C SER A 577 -4.87 -0.85 6.64
N ILE A 578 -6.15 -0.98 6.34
CA ILE A 578 -6.89 -2.23 6.48
C ILE A 578 -6.61 -3.03 5.22
N TRP A 579 -5.84 -4.11 5.37
CA TRP A 579 -5.62 -5.03 4.27
C TRP A 579 -6.94 -5.73 3.89
N CYS A 580 -7.18 -5.91 2.60
CA CYS A 580 -8.31 -6.66 2.08
C CYS A 580 -7.79 -7.75 1.13
N PRO A 581 -8.31 -8.99 1.19
CA PRO A 581 -7.85 -10.10 0.33
C PRO A 581 -7.99 -9.84 -1.17
N GLN A 582 -8.86 -8.91 -1.56
CA GLN A 582 -9.00 -8.41 -2.92
C GLN A 582 -8.92 -6.88 -2.94
N TYR A 583 -8.79 -6.29 -4.11
CA TYR A 583 -8.87 -4.84 -4.27
C TYR A 583 -10.25 -4.34 -3.82
N PRO A 584 -10.34 -3.57 -2.73
CA PRO A 584 -11.59 -2.90 -2.36
C PRO A 584 -11.77 -1.70 -3.28
N VAL A 585 -12.84 -1.69 -4.06
CA VAL A 585 -13.16 -0.58 -4.97
C VAL A 585 -13.88 0.52 -4.20
N SER A 586 -14.81 0.15 -3.33
CA SER A 586 -15.57 1.13 -2.55
C SER A 586 -15.92 0.61 -1.15
N ILE A 587 -16.23 1.55 -0.24
CA ILE A 587 -16.41 1.27 1.18
C ILE A 587 -17.53 2.11 1.78
N THR A 588 -18.14 1.59 2.84
CA THR A 588 -19.07 2.34 3.67
C THR A 588 -19.08 1.83 5.10
N PHE A 589 -19.33 2.70 6.05
CA PHE A 589 -19.67 2.29 7.41
C PHE A 589 -21.13 1.85 7.51
N GLY A 590 -21.41 0.88 8.37
CA GLY A 590 -22.74 0.39 8.65
C GLY A 590 -22.80 -0.47 9.90
N GLY A 591 -23.78 -1.37 9.95
CA GLY A 591 -24.08 -2.16 11.14
C GLY A 591 -24.92 -1.38 12.14
N LYS A 592 -25.49 -2.10 13.12
CA LYS A 592 -26.40 -1.54 14.13
C LYS A 592 -25.82 -0.36 14.91
N ASN A 593 -24.51 -0.35 15.11
CA ASN A 593 -23.81 0.69 15.87
C ASN A 593 -23.05 1.68 14.97
N GLY A 594 -23.04 1.46 13.64
CA GLY A 594 -22.24 2.24 12.71
C GLY A 594 -20.72 1.94 12.76
N ASP A 595 -20.34 0.82 13.36
CA ASP A 595 -18.95 0.45 13.66
C ASP A 595 -18.42 -0.73 12.82
N ILE A 596 -19.12 -1.10 11.75
CA ILE A 596 -18.67 -2.09 10.78
C ILE A 596 -18.30 -1.35 9.49
N LEU A 597 -17.08 -1.52 9.03
CA LEU A 597 -16.66 -1.07 7.71
C LEU A 597 -16.91 -2.19 6.70
N TYR A 598 -17.78 -1.95 5.73
CA TYR A 598 -18.04 -2.81 4.60
C TYR A 598 -17.12 -2.40 3.43
N MET A 599 -16.57 -3.39 2.74
CA MET A 599 -15.68 -3.23 1.60
C MET A 599 -16.25 -4.06 0.44
N VAL A 600 -16.52 -3.41 -0.66
CA VAL A 600 -16.95 -4.08 -1.89
C VAL A 600 -15.91 -3.83 -2.98
N GLY A 601 -15.73 -4.80 -3.86
CA GLY A 601 -14.75 -4.68 -4.93
C GLY A 601 -14.73 -5.95 -5.77
N GLU A 602 -14.35 -5.85 -7.01
CA GLU A 602 -14.28 -6.96 -7.95
C GLU A 602 -15.44 -7.98 -7.79
N LYS A 603 -15.20 -9.12 -7.14
CA LYS A 603 -16.14 -10.26 -7.12
C LYS A 603 -16.73 -10.57 -5.75
N GLU A 604 -16.33 -9.86 -4.72
CA GLU A 604 -16.62 -10.21 -3.33
C GLU A 604 -17.00 -9.00 -2.49
N ALA A 605 -17.74 -9.25 -1.42
CA ALA A 605 -18.03 -8.29 -0.38
C ALA A 605 -17.41 -8.77 0.95
N TRP A 606 -16.80 -7.84 1.67
CA TRP A 606 -16.09 -8.07 2.92
C TRP A 606 -16.54 -7.08 3.99
N SER A 607 -16.28 -7.39 5.24
CA SER A 607 -16.47 -6.47 6.36
C SER A 607 -15.37 -6.61 7.39
N ILE A 608 -15.17 -5.56 8.18
CA ILE A 608 -14.32 -5.58 9.36
C ILE A 608 -14.96 -4.79 10.49
N GLN A 609 -14.88 -5.33 11.70
CA GLN A 609 -15.30 -4.61 12.91
C GLN A 609 -14.26 -3.54 13.23
N THR A 610 -14.71 -2.30 13.41
CA THR A 610 -13.88 -1.18 13.85
C THR A 610 -14.17 -0.80 15.31
N LYS A 611 -13.28 -0.02 15.91
CA LYS A 611 -13.45 0.58 17.23
C LYS A 611 -14.10 1.97 17.17
N VAL A 612 -14.33 2.46 15.96
CA VAL A 612 -14.85 3.80 15.68
C VAL A 612 -16.17 3.69 14.94
N LYS A 613 -16.93 4.77 14.96
CA LYS A 613 -18.21 4.85 14.24
C LYS A 613 -18.04 5.69 12.99
N GLY A 614 -18.62 5.23 11.90
CA GLY A 614 -18.70 6.01 10.67
C GLY A 614 -19.62 7.22 10.82
N PHE A 615 -19.26 8.28 10.14
CA PHE A 615 -20.16 9.41 9.92
C PHE A 615 -20.87 9.20 8.58
N ARG A 616 -22.17 9.43 8.56
CA ARG A 616 -22.99 9.28 7.35
C ARG A 616 -24.09 10.34 7.31
N LEU A 617 -24.39 10.83 6.15
CA LEU A 617 -25.52 11.72 5.89
C LEU A 617 -26.47 11.05 4.87
N PRO A 618 -27.78 11.20 5.06
CA PRO A 618 -28.43 11.81 6.22
C PRO A 618 -28.31 10.96 7.49
N ALA A 619 -28.22 11.60 8.63
CA ALA A 619 -28.15 10.92 9.92
C ALA A 619 -29.46 10.19 10.25
N GLY A 620 -29.37 9.07 11.01
CA GLY A 620 -30.53 8.35 11.53
C GLY A 620 -31.22 7.39 10.53
N MET A 621 -30.52 6.97 9.47
CA MET A 621 -31.01 6.02 8.46
C MET A 621 -30.55 4.57 8.72
N ASP A 622 -30.30 4.21 9.98
CA ASP A 622 -29.87 2.86 10.40
C ASP A 622 -30.96 1.80 10.32
#